data_2f88cc88506621d1a163491268a8046f
#
_entry.id   2f88cc88506621d1a163491268a8046f
#
_cell.length_a   1.000
_cell.length_b   1.000
_cell.length_c   1.000
_cell.angle_alpha   90.00
_cell.angle_beta   90.00
_cell.angle_gamma   90.00
#
_symmetry.space_group_name_H-M   'P 1'
#
loop_
_entity.id
_entity.type
_entity.pdbx_description
1 polymer ?
#
loop_
_entity_poly.entity_id
_entity_poly.type
_entity_poly.pdbx_seq_one_letter_code
_entity_poly.pdbx_strand_id
1 'polypeptide(L)'
;MKIILFLVFISALAYGFVREQGISIPALSQWSRGSDSALQAALENKQSDVQVQGEGVVSRLLPDDNEGSRHQRFIIRLVTGQTLLIAHNIDLAPRVTDLDGGDTVEFYGEYEWNPKGGVIHWTHHDPNNRHVGGWLKHRGNTYQ
;
A
#
# COMPACT_ATOMS: atom_id res chain seq x y z
N MET A 1 39.67 20.38 -37.46
CA MET A 1 39.17 21.37 -36.48
C MET A 1 37.71 21.77 -36.66
N LYS A 2 37.18 21.85 -37.86
CA LYS A 2 35.76 22.24 -38.11
C LYS A 2 34.71 21.17 -37.68
N ILE A 3 35.06 19.88 -37.75
CA ILE A 3 34.16 18.77 -37.44
C ILE A 3 33.91 18.63 -35.91
N ILE A 4 34.95 18.92 -35.13
CA ILE A 4 34.84 18.83 -33.64
C ILE A 4 33.94 19.94 -33.09
N LEU A 5 33.96 21.13 -33.69
CA LEU A 5 33.11 22.24 -33.29
C LEU A 5 31.61 21.95 -33.55
N PHE A 6 31.33 21.20 -34.64
CA PHE A 6 29.97 20.86 -35.03
C PHE A 6 29.34 19.83 -34.09
N LEU A 7 30.13 18.84 -33.61
CA LEU A 7 29.67 17.82 -32.65
C LEU A 7 29.39 18.41 -31.26
N VAL A 8 30.19 19.40 -30.85
CA VAL A 8 29.93 20.08 -29.55
C VAL A 8 28.66 20.92 -29.61
N PHE A 9 28.35 21.52 -30.77
CA PHE A 9 27.14 22.32 -30.96
C PHE A 9 25.86 21.44 -30.96
N ILE A 10 25.93 20.26 -31.57
CA ILE A 10 24.79 19.31 -31.57
C ILE A 10 24.52 18.76 -30.17
N SER A 11 25.56 18.48 -29.40
CA SER A 11 25.40 17.99 -28.02
C SER A 11 24.85 19.08 -27.09
N ALA A 12 25.25 20.36 -27.29
CA ALA A 12 24.71 21.47 -26.53
C ALA A 12 23.23 21.75 -26.83
N LEU A 13 22.84 21.65 -28.12
CA LEU A 13 21.45 21.77 -28.54
C LEU A 13 20.57 20.65 -28.05
N ALA A 14 21.07 19.40 -28.04
CA ALA A 14 20.34 18.26 -27.52
C ALA A 14 20.14 18.38 -25.98
N TYR A 15 21.17 18.89 -25.29
CA TYR A 15 21.08 19.09 -23.83
C TYR A 15 20.13 20.26 -23.47
N GLY A 16 20.16 21.35 -24.26
CA GLY A 16 19.21 22.46 -24.09
C GLY A 16 17.78 22.07 -24.39
N PHE A 17 17.55 21.25 -25.42
CA PHE A 17 16.21 20.81 -25.81
C PHE A 17 15.55 19.89 -24.77
N VAL A 18 16.33 19.02 -24.12
CA VAL A 18 15.83 18.16 -23.02
C VAL A 18 15.46 19.01 -21.80
N ARG A 19 16.14 20.14 -21.59
CA ARG A 19 15.87 20.99 -20.43
C ARG A 19 14.66 21.91 -20.62
N GLU A 20 14.35 22.31 -21.85
CA GLU A 20 13.20 23.17 -22.17
C GLU A 20 11.88 22.38 -22.30
N GLN A 21 11.95 21.12 -22.65
CA GLN A 21 10.76 20.30 -22.87
C GLN A 21 10.07 19.90 -21.57
N GLY A 22 10.59 20.33 -20.40
CA GLY A 22 9.92 20.05 -19.14
C GLY A 22 9.25 18.67 -19.16
N ILE A 23 9.99 17.63 -19.56
CA ILE A 23 9.53 16.27 -19.35
C ILE A 23 9.45 16.12 -17.84
N SER A 24 8.35 16.59 -17.30
CA SER A 24 7.85 16.08 -16.05
C SER A 24 7.70 14.60 -16.28
N ILE A 25 8.75 13.86 -15.98
CA ILE A 25 8.58 12.45 -15.69
C ILE A 25 7.45 12.47 -14.66
N PRO A 26 6.23 12.02 -15.01
CA PRO A 26 5.14 11.99 -14.03
C PRO A 26 5.74 11.27 -12.85
N ALA A 27 5.81 12.02 -11.77
CA ALA A 27 6.73 11.72 -10.70
C ALA A 27 6.68 10.24 -10.41
N LEU A 28 7.82 9.59 -10.42
CA LEU A 28 8.05 8.33 -9.72
C LEU A 28 7.52 8.38 -8.28
N SER A 29 7.19 9.57 -7.77
CA SER A 29 6.51 9.84 -6.51
C SER A 29 5.05 9.35 -6.44
N GLN A 30 4.38 9.06 -7.56
CA GLN A 30 3.06 8.39 -7.53
C GLN A 30 3.19 6.86 -7.49
N TRP A 31 4.38 6.36 -7.60
CA TRP A 31 4.70 4.94 -7.53
C TRP A 31 5.42 4.59 -6.22
N SER A 32 5.35 5.42 -5.20
CA SER A 32 5.66 4.95 -3.86
C SER A 32 4.57 3.94 -3.43
N ARG A 33 4.57 2.81 -4.12
CA ARG A 33 3.91 1.60 -3.68
C ARG A 33 4.58 1.22 -2.38
N GLY A 34 4.00 1.64 -1.31
CA GLY A 34 4.54 1.44 0.01
C GLY A 34 3.53 1.88 1.04
N SER A 35 3.96 1.87 2.25
CA SER A 35 3.18 2.36 3.37
C SER A 35 3.21 3.88 3.39
N ASP A 36 2.11 4.49 3.74
CA ASP A 36 2.07 5.93 3.98
C ASP A 36 2.93 6.32 5.22
N SER A 37 3.18 7.61 5.37
CA SER A 37 3.97 8.12 6.50
C SER A 37 3.28 7.87 7.85
N ALA A 38 1.94 7.81 7.87
CA ALA A 38 1.17 7.53 9.08
C ALA A 38 1.41 6.10 9.57
N LEU A 39 1.43 5.11 8.65
CA LEU A 39 1.75 3.72 9.00
C LEU A 39 3.19 3.61 9.51
N GLN A 40 4.16 4.22 8.83
CA GLN A 40 5.55 4.17 9.26
C GLN A 40 5.72 4.76 10.67
N ALA A 41 5.13 5.93 10.93
CA ALA A 41 5.16 6.56 12.25
C ALA A 41 4.49 5.70 13.32
N ALA A 42 3.34 5.07 13.00
CA ALA A 42 2.62 4.21 13.92
C ALA A 42 3.42 2.95 14.28
N LEU A 43 4.11 2.35 13.31
CA LEU A 43 5.01 1.21 13.53
C LEU A 43 6.19 1.58 14.43
N GLU A 44 6.86 2.68 14.13
CA GLU A 44 8.04 3.14 14.87
C GLU A 44 7.70 3.54 16.32
N ASN A 45 6.58 4.22 16.51
CA ASN A 45 6.15 4.76 17.81
C ASN A 45 5.20 3.82 18.57
N LYS A 46 4.91 2.62 18.02
CA LYS A 46 4.01 1.62 18.63
C LYS A 46 2.63 2.21 18.97
N GLN A 47 2.07 2.97 18.02
CA GLN A 47 0.79 3.64 18.16
C GLN A 47 -0.34 2.74 17.67
N SER A 48 -1.49 2.83 18.33
CA SER A 48 -2.75 2.20 17.92
C SER A 48 -3.77 3.26 17.52
N ASP A 49 -4.90 2.81 16.95
CA ASP A 49 -6.01 3.66 16.53
C ASP A 49 -5.60 4.69 15.46
N VAL A 50 -4.73 4.30 14.54
CA VAL A 50 -4.24 5.16 13.45
C VAL A 50 -4.78 4.67 12.12
N GLN A 51 -5.49 5.55 11.40
CA GLN A 51 -5.92 5.28 10.04
C GLN A 51 -4.72 5.35 9.09
N VAL A 52 -4.48 4.27 8.35
CA VAL A 52 -3.29 4.08 7.54
C VAL A 52 -3.60 3.49 6.19
N GLN A 53 -2.72 3.74 5.25
CA GLN A 53 -2.76 3.15 3.91
C GLN A 53 -1.42 2.51 3.57
N GLY A 54 -1.46 1.43 2.83
CA GLY A 54 -0.25 0.77 2.39
C GLY A 54 -0.51 -0.38 1.44
N GLU A 55 0.57 -1.08 1.14
CA GLU A 55 0.61 -2.23 0.26
C GLU A 55 1.58 -3.27 0.83
N GLY A 56 1.26 -4.52 0.69
CA GLY A 56 2.14 -5.61 1.06
C GLY A 56 1.90 -6.86 0.25
N VAL A 57 2.85 -7.79 0.33
CA VAL A 57 2.77 -9.09 -0.31
C VAL A 57 2.28 -10.13 0.69
N VAL A 58 1.28 -10.90 0.31
CA VAL A 58 0.75 -11.99 1.16
C VAL A 58 1.86 -13.01 1.42
N SER A 59 2.24 -13.15 2.67
CA SER A 59 3.24 -14.11 3.10
C SER A 59 2.64 -15.38 3.69
N ARG A 60 1.41 -15.31 4.21
CA ARG A 60 0.73 -16.45 4.82
C ARG A 60 -0.78 -16.23 4.88
N LEU A 61 -1.54 -17.24 4.48
CA LEU A 61 -2.97 -17.32 4.74
C LEU A 61 -3.20 -17.99 6.08
N LEU A 62 -4.17 -17.51 6.85
CA LEU A 62 -4.55 -18.05 8.15
C LEU A 62 -6.01 -18.53 8.11
N PRO A 63 -6.40 -19.46 9.00
CA PRO A 63 -7.80 -19.78 9.18
C PRO A 63 -8.60 -18.54 9.57
N ASP A 64 -9.87 -18.50 9.16
CA ASP A 64 -10.79 -17.46 9.60
C ASP A 64 -10.92 -17.44 11.13
N ASP A 65 -11.07 -16.24 11.68
CA ASP A 65 -11.52 -16.07 13.04
C ASP A 65 -13.04 -16.03 13.04
N ASN A 66 -13.66 -17.00 13.73
CA ASN A 66 -15.10 -17.12 13.84
C ASN A 66 -15.62 -16.78 15.24
N GLU A 67 -14.78 -16.21 16.09
CA GLU A 67 -15.21 -15.72 17.41
C GLU A 67 -15.81 -14.32 17.27
N GLY A 68 -17.09 -14.17 17.57
CA GLY A 68 -17.83 -12.94 17.32
C GLY A 68 -18.06 -12.72 15.82
N SER A 69 -17.76 -11.52 15.32
CA SER A 69 -17.75 -11.23 13.88
C SER A 69 -16.68 -12.04 13.17
N ARG A 70 -17.04 -12.61 12.02
CA ARG A 70 -16.11 -13.42 11.24
C ARG A 70 -15.09 -12.56 10.51
N HIS A 71 -13.83 -12.95 10.58
CA HIS A 71 -12.74 -12.27 9.91
C HIS A 71 -11.93 -13.22 9.03
N GLN A 72 -11.76 -12.85 7.77
CA GLN A 72 -10.72 -13.42 6.92
C GLN A 72 -9.38 -12.87 7.40
N ARG A 73 -8.39 -13.75 7.58
CA ARG A 73 -7.08 -13.37 8.13
C ARG A 73 -5.95 -13.81 7.23
N PHE A 74 -5.01 -12.93 7.03
CA PHE A 74 -3.75 -13.24 6.34
C PHE A 74 -2.66 -12.28 6.77
N ILE A 75 -1.41 -12.69 6.60
CA ILE A 75 -0.23 -11.88 6.91
C ILE A 75 0.32 -11.33 5.61
N ILE A 76 0.60 -10.03 5.60
CA ILE A 76 1.31 -9.36 4.52
C ILE A 76 2.69 -8.94 5.00
N ARG A 77 3.64 -8.87 4.07
CA ARG A 77 4.98 -8.32 4.28
C ARG A 77 5.09 -7.01 3.52
N LEU A 78 5.44 -5.95 4.23
CA LEU A 78 5.72 -4.64 3.67
C LEU A 78 7.09 -4.64 2.96
N VAL A 79 7.33 -3.64 2.12
CA VAL A 79 8.62 -3.44 1.44
C VAL A 79 9.79 -3.30 2.42
N THR A 80 9.54 -2.79 3.63
CA THR A 80 10.51 -2.70 4.73
C THR A 80 10.86 -4.03 5.38
N GLY A 81 10.14 -5.12 5.03
CA GLY A 81 10.28 -6.45 5.63
C GLY A 81 9.40 -6.69 6.86
N GLN A 82 8.77 -5.66 7.41
CA GLN A 82 7.81 -5.80 8.50
C GLN A 82 6.57 -6.56 8.05
N THR A 83 5.97 -7.30 8.96
CA THR A 83 4.73 -8.05 8.70
C THR A 83 3.57 -7.46 9.48
N LEU A 84 2.40 -7.48 8.86
CA LEU A 84 1.13 -7.05 9.44
C LEU A 84 0.11 -8.16 9.28
N LEU A 85 -0.74 -8.33 10.29
CA LEU A 85 -1.94 -9.14 10.16
C LEU A 85 -3.05 -8.29 9.54
N ILE A 86 -3.68 -8.77 8.48
CA ILE A 86 -4.94 -8.24 8.00
C ILE A 86 -6.07 -9.06 8.64
N ALA A 87 -6.99 -8.36 9.28
CA ALA A 87 -8.22 -8.93 9.84
C ALA A 87 -9.43 -8.26 9.16
N HIS A 88 -9.91 -8.87 8.08
CA HIS A 88 -10.98 -8.34 7.25
C HIS A 88 -12.33 -8.90 7.68
N ASN A 89 -13.24 -8.05 8.14
CA ASN A 89 -14.55 -8.46 8.60
C ASN A 89 -15.45 -8.88 7.43
N ILE A 90 -15.67 -10.18 7.29
CA ILE A 90 -16.47 -10.76 6.20
C ILE A 90 -17.96 -10.88 6.54
N ASP A 91 -18.40 -10.39 7.69
CA ASP A 91 -19.82 -10.16 7.97
C ASP A 91 -20.28 -8.80 7.44
N LEU A 92 -19.35 -7.85 7.24
CA LEU A 92 -19.65 -6.48 6.80
C LEU A 92 -19.15 -6.17 5.36
N ALA A 93 -18.23 -6.95 4.85
CA ALA A 93 -17.69 -6.79 3.49
C ALA A 93 -17.49 -8.15 2.81
N PRO A 94 -17.45 -8.20 1.46
CA PRO A 94 -17.13 -9.42 0.75
C PRO A 94 -15.75 -9.95 1.11
N ARG A 95 -15.63 -11.27 1.21
CA ARG A 95 -14.33 -11.96 1.32
C ARG A 95 -13.46 -11.63 0.11
N VAL A 96 -12.18 -11.41 0.33
CA VAL A 96 -11.20 -11.33 -0.76
C VAL A 96 -11.09 -12.71 -1.40
N THR A 97 -11.47 -12.81 -2.67
CA THR A 97 -11.46 -14.07 -3.43
C THR A 97 -10.11 -14.34 -4.08
N ASP A 98 -9.83 -15.61 -4.31
CA ASP A 98 -8.62 -16.07 -5.04
C ASP A 98 -7.32 -15.48 -4.50
N LEU A 99 -7.23 -15.33 -3.18
CA LEU A 99 -6.07 -14.80 -2.50
C LEU A 99 -5.05 -15.91 -2.27
N ASP A 100 -3.84 -15.72 -2.80
CA ASP A 100 -2.73 -16.65 -2.68
C ASP A 100 -1.49 -16.01 -2.04
N GLY A 101 -0.62 -16.85 -1.48
CA GLY A 101 0.70 -16.40 -1.06
C GLY A 101 1.49 -15.83 -2.26
N GLY A 102 2.14 -14.69 -2.06
CA GLY A 102 2.83 -13.95 -3.11
C GLY A 102 1.99 -12.86 -3.79
N ASP A 103 0.69 -12.83 -3.56
CA ASP A 103 -0.17 -11.77 -4.10
C ASP A 103 0.08 -10.43 -3.42
N THR A 104 -0.07 -9.35 -4.18
CA THR A 104 -0.05 -8.00 -3.65
C THR A 104 -1.45 -7.58 -3.22
N VAL A 105 -1.55 -7.02 -2.02
CA VAL A 105 -2.78 -6.43 -1.47
C VAL A 105 -2.50 -5.00 -1.04
N GLU A 106 -3.31 -4.07 -1.55
CA GLU A 106 -3.36 -2.71 -1.03
C GLU A 106 -4.44 -2.63 0.05
N PHE A 107 -4.23 -1.80 1.05
CA PHE A 107 -5.15 -1.64 2.16
C PHE A 107 -5.32 -0.19 2.59
N TYR A 108 -6.47 0.11 3.11
CA TYR A 108 -6.80 1.30 3.88
C TYR A 108 -7.63 0.86 5.07
N GLY A 109 -7.16 1.15 6.27
CA GLY A 109 -7.82 0.68 7.50
C GLY A 109 -7.15 1.24 8.74
N GLU A 110 -7.60 0.78 9.89
CA GLU A 110 -7.06 1.19 11.18
C GLU A 110 -5.95 0.23 11.62
N TYR A 111 -4.80 0.80 11.94
CA TYR A 111 -3.68 0.07 12.51
C TYR A 111 -3.77 0.02 14.03
N GLU A 112 -3.54 -1.16 14.55
CA GLU A 112 -3.42 -1.42 15.99
C GLU A 112 -2.13 -2.16 16.27
N TRP A 113 -1.30 -1.58 17.13
CA TRP A 113 0.00 -2.14 17.46
C TRP A 113 -0.13 -3.38 18.35
N ASN A 114 0.72 -4.37 18.10
CA ASN A 114 1.00 -5.47 19.02
C ASN A 114 2.46 -5.94 18.87
N PRO A 115 3.00 -6.75 19.81
CA PRO A 115 4.40 -7.21 19.74
C PRO A 115 4.75 -8.07 18.53
N LYS A 116 3.76 -8.57 17.78
CA LYS A 116 3.97 -9.39 16.56
C LYS A 116 4.04 -8.57 15.28
N GLY A 117 3.91 -7.23 15.36
CA GLY A 117 3.97 -6.33 14.21
C GLY A 117 2.71 -5.52 13.98
N GLY A 118 1.59 -5.89 14.58
CA GLY A 118 0.33 -5.15 14.50
C GLY A 118 -0.69 -5.75 13.54
N VAL A 119 -1.88 -5.17 13.60
CA VAL A 119 -3.08 -5.58 12.87
C VAL A 119 -3.63 -4.40 12.10
N ILE A 120 -4.07 -4.64 10.88
CA ILE A 120 -4.95 -3.74 10.12
C ILE A 120 -6.35 -4.33 10.16
N HIS A 121 -7.29 -3.56 10.66
CA HIS A 121 -8.72 -3.86 10.66
C HIS A 121 -9.53 -2.65 10.18
N TRP A 122 -10.86 -2.65 10.27
CA TRP A 122 -11.70 -1.61 9.68
C TRP A 122 -11.45 -1.41 8.17
N THR A 123 -11.26 -2.51 7.46
CA THR A 123 -11.04 -2.55 6.01
C THR A 123 -12.36 -2.68 5.22
N HIS A 124 -13.41 -2.04 5.70
CA HIS A 124 -14.77 -2.06 5.18
C HIS A 124 -15.50 -0.76 5.56
N HIS A 125 -16.67 -0.53 4.97
CA HIS A 125 -17.56 0.53 5.44
C HIS A 125 -18.09 0.23 6.85
N ASP A 126 -18.24 1.29 7.66
CA ASP A 126 -18.99 1.17 8.91
C ASP A 126 -20.49 1.35 8.60
N PRO A 127 -21.34 0.33 8.84
CA PRO A 127 -22.78 0.45 8.62
C PRO A 127 -23.45 1.56 9.42
N ASN A 128 -22.84 1.98 10.52
CA ASN A 128 -23.33 3.04 11.38
C ASN A 128 -22.75 4.42 11.08
N ASN A 129 -21.82 4.52 10.11
CA ASN A 129 -21.12 5.76 9.75
C ASN A 129 -20.47 6.50 10.93
N ARG A 130 -19.97 5.76 11.91
CA ARG A 130 -19.29 6.30 13.10
C ARG A 130 -17.78 6.21 13.02
N HIS A 131 -17.28 5.27 12.23
CA HIS A 131 -15.86 5.02 11.98
C HIS A 131 -15.50 5.32 10.53
N VAL A 132 -14.27 5.74 10.29
CA VAL A 132 -13.76 5.91 8.93
C VAL A 132 -13.81 4.57 8.20
N GLY A 133 -14.44 4.54 7.04
CA GLY A 133 -14.48 3.36 6.19
C GLY A 133 -13.12 3.04 5.59
N GLY A 134 -12.83 1.77 5.44
CA GLY A 134 -11.61 1.27 4.81
C GLY A 134 -11.91 0.35 3.65
N TRP A 135 -10.86 -0.25 3.10
CA TRP A 135 -10.96 -1.18 1.98
C TRP A 135 -9.71 -2.04 1.85
N LEU A 136 -9.87 -3.15 1.14
CA LEU A 136 -8.78 -3.94 0.57
C LEU A 136 -8.88 -3.92 -0.95
N LYS A 137 -7.73 -3.91 -1.65
CA LYS A 137 -7.69 -4.09 -3.10
C LYS A 137 -6.79 -5.27 -3.45
N HIS A 138 -7.30 -6.12 -4.32
CA HIS A 138 -6.63 -7.31 -4.79
C HIS A 138 -7.01 -7.58 -6.24
N ARG A 139 -6.02 -7.74 -7.12
CA ARG A 139 -6.21 -8.02 -8.56
C ARG A 139 -7.24 -7.08 -9.23
N GLY A 140 -7.18 -5.78 -8.90
CA GLY A 140 -8.07 -4.76 -9.47
C GLY A 140 -9.46 -4.68 -8.85
N ASN A 141 -9.83 -5.57 -7.93
CA ASN A 141 -11.09 -5.54 -7.21
C ASN A 141 -10.94 -4.83 -5.86
N THR A 142 -11.97 -4.10 -5.47
CA THR A 142 -12.06 -3.46 -4.16
C THR A 142 -13.08 -4.19 -3.29
N TYR A 143 -12.69 -4.45 -2.05
CA TYR A 143 -13.49 -5.11 -1.03
C TYR A 143 -13.67 -4.14 0.15
N GLN A 144 -14.94 -3.74 0.41
CA GLN A 144 -15.27 -2.73 1.44
C GLN A 144 -16.71 -2.85 1.94
#